data_7220ff898bfdc3ca90774b10636a245c
#
_entry.id   7220ff898bfdc3ca90774b10636a245c
#
_cell.length_a   1.000
_cell.length_b   1.000
_cell.length_c   1.000
_cell.angle_alpha   90.00
_cell.angle_beta   90.00
_cell.angle_gamma   90.00
#
_symmetry.space_group_name_H-M   'P 1'
#
loop_
_entity.id
_entity.type
_entity.pdbx_description
1 polymer ?
#
loop_
_entity_poly.entity_id
_entity_poly.type
_entity_poly.pdbx_seq_one_letter_code
_entity_poly.pdbx_strand_id
1 'polypeptide(L)'
;MTHKEMSEIFAVMLLAYPNAEVFKGGIAKLGPTINLWVTCLPEIDFWTGQQAVVKLVRECKFPPTIAEFKEKAEKVQAEVRARIDQAWNYLKLDMGLGKTPEEAVARLPEGTDIRRAIEAMGGPSRLIATGERTFGDGTVKTYEYYNYDGFKSAYETIIRQTSALNSGPRKAVGPGMKQIGGKT
;
A
#
# COMPACT_ATOMS: atom_id res chain seq x y z
N MET A 1 -4.10 -13.49 5.13
CA MET A 1 -3.52 -14.14 3.91
C MET A 1 -4.00 -15.56 3.76
N THR A 2 -4.19 -16.04 2.52
CA THR A 2 -4.46 -17.44 2.18
C THR A 2 -3.17 -18.29 2.17
N HIS A 3 -3.31 -19.61 2.19
CA HIS A 3 -2.16 -20.53 2.04
C HIS A 3 -1.39 -20.27 0.72
N LYS A 4 -2.10 -20.00 -0.38
CA LYS A 4 -1.49 -19.71 -1.68
C LYS A 4 -0.64 -18.44 -1.63
N GLU A 5 -1.20 -17.36 -1.10
CA GLU A 5 -0.50 -16.06 -0.95
C GLU A 5 0.74 -16.18 -0.05
N MET A 6 0.64 -16.93 1.04
CA MET A 6 1.79 -17.21 1.91
C MET A 6 2.86 -18.05 1.20
N SER A 7 2.45 -18.98 0.35
CA SER A 7 3.40 -19.76 -0.47
C SER A 7 4.19 -18.86 -1.44
N GLU A 8 3.57 -17.82 -1.98
CA GLU A 8 4.26 -16.83 -2.84
C GLU A 8 5.30 -16.02 -2.03
N ILE A 9 4.98 -15.65 -0.78
CA ILE A 9 5.93 -14.99 0.12
C ILE A 9 7.12 -15.92 0.44
N PHE A 10 6.84 -17.20 0.72
CA PHE A 10 7.89 -18.19 0.95
C PHE A 10 8.76 -18.44 -0.28
N ALA A 11 8.20 -18.33 -1.49
CA ALA A 11 8.98 -18.40 -2.73
C ALA A 11 10.02 -17.26 -2.83
N VAL A 12 9.65 -16.05 -2.43
CA VAL A 12 10.60 -14.92 -2.36
C VAL A 12 11.70 -15.20 -1.34
N MET A 13 11.35 -15.71 -0.15
CA MET A 13 12.35 -16.05 0.87
C MET A 13 13.27 -17.18 0.41
N LEU A 14 12.75 -18.21 -0.26
CA LEU A 14 13.56 -19.30 -0.82
C LEU A 14 14.59 -18.79 -1.83
N LEU A 15 14.20 -17.87 -2.70
CA LEU A 15 15.13 -17.26 -3.67
C LEU A 15 16.18 -16.39 -2.99
N ALA A 16 15.83 -15.71 -1.92
CA ALA A 16 16.73 -14.83 -1.18
C ALA A 16 17.71 -15.60 -0.27
N TYR A 17 17.29 -16.75 0.26
CA TYR A 17 18.06 -17.56 1.21
C TYR A 17 18.18 -19.03 0.76
N PRO A 18 18.78 -19.30 -0.42
CA PRO A 18 18.76 -20.64 -1.02
C PRO A 18 19.46 -21.71 -0.18
N ASN A 19 20.39 -21.30 0.68
CA ASN A 19 21.19 -22.21 1.53
C ASN A 19 20.61 -22.38 2.95
N ALA A 20 19.47 -21.73 3.26
CA ALA A 20 18.90 -21.86 4.58
C ALA A 20 18.30 -23.26 4.79
N GLU A 21 18.58 -23.84 5.97
CA GLU A 21 18.16 -25.20 6.33
C GLU A 21 16.66 -25.40 6.18
N VAL A 22 15.87 -24.40 6.58
CA VAL A 22 14.40 -24.44 6.50
C VAL A 22 13.89 -24.62 5.06
N PHE A 23 14.66 -24.25 4.04
CA PHE A 23 14.29 -24.37 2.63
C PHE A 23 14.83 -25.61 1.93
N LYS A 24 15.58 -26.46 2.64
CA LYS A 24 16.03 -27.74 2.08
C LYS A 24 14.87 -28.64 1.73
N GLY A 25 14.71 -28.90 0.45
CA GLY A 25 13.60 -29.69 -0.10
C GLY A 25 12.51 -28.91 -0.80
N GLY A 26 12.69 -27.59 -0.92
CA GLY A 26 11.82 -26.70 -1.69
C GLY A 26 10.45 -26.44 -1.07
N ILE A 27 9.64 -25.64 -1.76
CA ILE A 27 8.31 -25.22 -1.30
C ILE A 27 7.37 -26.39 -0.99
N ALA A 28 7.48 -27.51 -1.73
CA ALA A 28 6.62 -28.66 -1.53
C ALA A 28 6.68 -29.26 -0.10
N LYS A 29 7.80 -29.09 0.62
CA LYS A 29 7.96 -29.55 2.00
C LYS A 29 7.55 -28.52 3.06
N LEU A 30 7.27 -27.30 2.67
CA LEU A 30 6.96 -26.20 3.58
C LEU A 30 5.47 -26.10 3.99
N GLY A 31 4.61 -27.00 3.52
CA GLY A 31 3.18 -26.96 3.81
C GLY A 31 2.83 -26.75 5.28
N PRO A 32 3.37 -27.55 6.24
CA PRO A 32 3.12 -27.35 7.67
C PRO A 32 3.60 -25.97 8.18
N THR A 33 4.78 -25.52 7.73
CA THR A 33 5.34 -24.20 8.08
C THR A 33 4.46 -23.08 7.55
N ILE A 34 4.03 -23.17 6.30
CA ILE A 34 3.13 -22.20 5.67
C ILE A 34 1.81 -22.11 6.43
N ASN A 35 1.22 -23.25 6.79
CA ASN A 35 -0.01 -23.28 7.58
C ASN A 35 0.16 -22.60 8.95
N LEU A 36 1.28 -22.82 9.63
CA LEU A 36 1.59 -22.15 10.89
C LEU A 36 1.64 -20.63 10.71
N TRP A 37 2.32 -20.15 9.68
CA TRP A 37 2.43 -18.71 9.39
C TRP A 37 1.07 -18.09 9.08
N VAL A 38 0.24 -18.74 8.25
CA VAL A 38 -1.13 -18.28 7.95
C VAL A 38 -1.95 -18.17 9.23
N THR A 39 -1.83 -19.14 10.13
CA THR A 39 -2.55 -19.15 11.43
C THR A 39 -2.07 -18.03 12.35
N CYS A 40 -0.76 -17.75 12.37
CA CYS A 40 -0.17 -16.72 13.24
C CYS A 40 -0.35 -15.28 12.73
N LEU A 41 -0.71 -15.08 11.45
CA LEU A 41 -0.74 -13.78 10.78
C LEU A 41 -2.10 -13.50 10.10
N PRO A 42 -3.24 -13.68 10.78
CA PRO A 42 -4.56 -13.53 10.17
C PRO A 42 -4.85 -12.08 9.75
N GLU A 43 -4.29 -11.11 10.48
CA GLU A 43 -4.49 -9.67 10.26
C GLU A 43 -3.63 -9.07 9.14
N ILE A 44 -2.64 -9.83 8.62
CA ILE A 44 -1.74 -9.32 7.58
C ILE A 44 -2.32 -9.68 6.20
N ASP A 45 -2.63 -8.68 5.41
CA ASP A 45 -3.02 -8.88 4.01
C ASP A 45 -1.81 -9.17 3.10
N PHE A 46 -2.07 -9.72 1.91
CA PHE A 46 -1.02 -10.18 1.00
C PHE A 46 -0.09 -9.06 0.54
N TRP A 47 -0.64 -7.88 0.19
CA TRP A 47 0.18 -6.75 -0.24
C TRP A 47 1.14 -6.29 0.86
N THR A 48 0.64 -6.15 2.09
CA THR A 48 1.45 -5.81 3.26
C THR A 48 2.56 -6.84 3.48
N GLY A 49 2.22 -8.13 3.38
CA GLY A 49 3.17 -9.24 3.48
C GLY A 49 4.26 -9.18 2.41
N GLN A 50 3.90 -8.89 1.16
CA GLN A 50 4.87 -8.70 0.08
C GLN A 50 5.83 -7.53 0.34
N GLN A 51 5.31 -6.39 0.80
CA GLN A 51 6.17 -5.24 1.15
C GLN A 51 7.09 -5.57 2.33
N ALA A 52 6.59 -6.28 3.34
CA ALA A 52 7.36 -6.69 4.49
C ALA A 52 8.50 -7.65 4.11
N VAL A 53 8.23 -8.69 3.32
CA VAL A 53 9.27 -9.66 2.92
C VAL A 53 10.36 -9.00 2.07
N VAL A 54 10.01 -8.08 1.15
CA VAL A 54 11.01 -7.35 0.35
C VAL A 54 11.92 -6.49 1.22
N LYS A 55 11.39 -5.85 2.27
CA LYS A 55 12.19 -5.08 3.22
C LYS A 55 13.09 -6.02 4.05
N LEU A 56 12.55 -7.11 4.57
CA LEU A 56 13.29 -8.09 5.37
C LEU A 56 14.44 -8.74 4.61
N VAL A 57 14.22 -9.13 3.36
CA VAL A 57 15.27 -9.70 2.50
C VAL A 57 16.46 -8.74 2.31
N ARG A 58 16.22 -7.43 2.32
CA ARG A 58 17.29 -6.42 2.21
C ARG A 58 18.04 -6.15 3.53
N GLU A 59 17.37 -6.40 4.66
CA GLU A 59 17.88 -6.04 5.98
C GLU A 59 18.43 -7.26 6.75
N CYS A 60 17.88 -8.46 6.51
CA CYS A 60 18.21 -9.65 7.28
C CYS A 60 19.16 -10.57 6.52
N LYS A 61 20.17 -11.07 7.23
CA LYS A 61 21.13 -12.07 6.71
C LYS A 61 20.53 -13.48 6.64
N PHE A 62 19.55 -13.77 7.48
CA PHE A 62 18.88 -15.07 7.62
C PHE A 62 17.39 -14.94 7.36
N PRO A 63 16.70 -16.06 7.01
CA PRO A 63 15.24 -16.05 6.90
C PRO A 63 14.60 -15.51 8.17
N PRO A 64 13.63 -14.60 8.04
CA PRO A 64 12.98 -14.01 9.21
C PRO A 64 12.12 -15.02 9.96
N THR A 65 11.98 -14.80 11.25
CA THR A 65 10.99 -15.46 12.09
C THR A 65 9.59 -14.88 11.88
N ILE A 66 8.55 -15.56 12.34
CA ILE A 66 7.17 -15.05 12.32
C ILE A 66 7.08 -13.69 13.04
N ALA A 67 7.77 -13.54 14.18
CA ALA A 67 7.76 -12.30 14.96
C ALA A 67 8.40 -11.12 14.19
N GLU A 68 9.56 -11.32 13.57
CA GLU A 68 10.22 -10.30 12.75
C GLU A 68 9.38 -9.91 11.52
N PHE A 69 8.75 -10.91 10.90
CA PHE A 69 7.85 -10.66 9.77
C PHE A 69 6.63 -9.84 10.20
N LYS A 70 5.99 -10.20 11.32
CA LYS A 70 4.85 -9.47 11.88
C LYS A 70 5.21 -8.03 12.20
N GLU A 71 6.29 -7.82 12.93
CA GLU A 71 6.78 -6.46 13.26
C GLU A 71 7.03 -5.62 11.99
N LYS A 72 7.64 -6.21 10.97
CA LYS A 72 7.88 -5.50 9.70
C LYS A 72 6.59 -5.19 8.96
N ALA A 73 5.63 -6.10 8.95
CA ALA A 73 4.32 -5.90 8.35
C ALA A 73 3.52 -4.78 9.07
N GLU A 74 3.55 -4.76 10.38
CA GLU A 74 2.93 -3.69 11.19
C GLU A 74 3.57 -2.32 10.90
N LYS A 75 4.91 -2.25 10.73
CA LYS A 75 5.60 -1.03 10.30
C LYS A 75 5.15 -0.57 8.92
N VAL A 76 4.98 -1.48 7.96
CA VAL A 76 4.45 -1.16 6.63
C VAL A 76 3.03 -0.59 6.73
N GLN A 77 2.16 -1.19 7.52
CA GLN A 77 0.79 -0.68 7.74
C GLN A 77 0.80 0.70 8.39
N ALA A 78 1.67 0.94 9.38
CA ALA A 78 1.81 2.23 10.04
C ALA A 78 2.31 3.32 9.07
N GLU A 79 3.29 3.00 8.21
CA GLU A 79 3.77 3.92 7.18
C GLU A 79 2.66 4.32 6.19
N VAL A 80 1.85 3.35 5.74
CA VAL A 80 0.71 3.62 4.85
C VAL A 80 -0.30 4.52 5.54
N ARG A 81 -0.67 4.20 6.79
CA ARG A 81 -1.61 5.01 7.58
C ARG A 81 -1.10 6.44 7.76
N ALA A 82 0.16 6.61 8.14
CA ALA A 82 0.76 7.93 8.30
C ALA A 82 0.72 8.76 7.00
N ARG A 83 0.96 8.14 5.85
CA ARG A 83 0.85 8.82 4.54
C ARG A 83 -0.58 9.26 4.24
N ILE A 84 -1.57 8.41 4.55
CA ILE A 84 -2.99 8.74 4.36
C ILE A 84 -3.38 9.91 5.27
N ASP A 85 -3.01 9.85 6.55
CA ASP A 85 -3.33 10.89 7.53
C ASP A 85 -2.67 12.22 7.17
N GLN A 86 -1.42 12.20 6.72
CA GLN A 86 -0.72 13.40 6.26
C GLN A 86 -1.42 14.04 5.05
N ALA A 87 -1.79 13.21 4.06
CA ALA A 87 -2.50 13.69 2.88
C ALA A 87 -3.86 14.27 3.23
N TRP A 88 -4.59 13.60 4.13
CA TRP A 88 -5.88 14.07 4.61
C TRP A 88 -5.79 15.38 5.39
N ASN A 89 -4.82 15.49 6.30
CA ASN A 89 -4.61 16.71 7.06
C ASN A 89 -4.29 17.91 6.18
N TYR A 90 -3.54 17.70 5.08
CA TYR A 90 -3.29 18.74 4.10
C TYR A 90 -4.60 19.26 3.46
N LEU A 91 -5.47 18.35 3.00
CA LEU A 91 -6.78 18.72 2.43
C LEU A 91 -7.69 19.38 3.46
N LYS A 92 -7.76 18.80 4.65
CA LYS A 92 -8.61 19.32 5.74
C LYS A 92 -8.20 20.71 6.18
N LEU A 93 -6.91 21.02 6.19
CA LEU A 93 -6.42 22.37 6.53
C LEU A 93 -6.93 23.40 5.53
N ASP A 94 -6.83 23.15 4.23
CA ASP A 94 -7.31 24.05 3.20
C ASP A 94 -8.82 24.26 3.27
N MET A 95 -9.60 23.19 3.41
CA MET A 95 -11.05 23.27 3.57
C MET A 95 -11.45 23.95 4.89
N GLY A 96 -10.70 23.73 5.98
CA GLY A 96 -10.90 24.41 7.28
C GLY A 96 -10.61 25.91 7.23
N LEU A 97 -9.84 26.38 6.26
CA LEU A 97 -9.61 27.80 5.97
C LEU A 97 -10.69 28.42 5.04
N GLY A 98 -11.80 27.72 4.85
CA GLY A 98 -12.95 28.21 4.07
C GLY A 98 -12.85 28.00 2.56
N LYS A 99 -11.88 27.18 2.09
CA LYS A 99 -11.82 26.81 0.67
C LYS A 99 -12.81 25.69 0.36
N THR A 100 -13.33 25.71 -0.86
CA THR A 100 -14.11 24.58 -1.37
C THR A 100 -13.21 23.37 -1.59
N PRO A 101 -13.78 22.15 -1.63
CA PRO A 101 -13.04 20.94 -2.01
C PRO A 101 -12.29 21.09 -3.35
N GLU A 102 -12.90 21.76 -4.35
CA GLU A 102 -12.34 22.01 -5.66
C GLU A 102 -11.09 22.90 -5.56
N GLU A 103 -11.16 23.98 -4.79
CA GLU A 103 -10.02 24.89 -4.56
C GLU A 103 -8.87 24.22 -3.81
N ALA A 104 -9.18 23.37 -2.80
CA ALA A 104 -8.18 22.61 -2.07
C ALA A 104 -7.45 21.61 -3.00
N VAL A 105 -8.20 20.92 -3.87
CA VAL A 105 -7.63 19.95 -4.83
C VAL A 105 -6.87 20.65 -5.97
N ALA A 106 -7.33 21.80 -6.44
CA ALA A 106 -6.66 22.55 -7.51
C ALA A 106 -5.21 22.95 -7.15
N ARG A 107 -4.92 23.08 -5.84
CA ARG A 107 -3.56 23.40 -5.35
C ARG A 107 -2.61 22.22 -5.30
N LEU A 108 -3.12 21.00 -5.40
CA LEU A 108 -2.29 19.80 -5.44
C LEU A 108 -1.57 19.72 -6.79
N PRO A 109 -0.29 19.34 -6.81
CA PRO A 109 0.42 19.07 -8.05
C PRO A 109 -0.29 17.98 -8.87
N GLU A 110 -0.27 18.11 -10.18
CA GLU A 110 -0.83 17.08 -11.06
C GLU A 110 -0.11 15.73 -10.91
N GLY A 111 -0.85 14.63 -11.11
CA GLY A 111 -0.32 13.28 -11.04
C GLY A 111 0.05 12.79 -9.65
N THR A 112 -0.22 13.56 -8.59
CA THR A 112 0.00 13.09 -7.23
C THR A 112 -0.96 11.96 -6.84
N ASP A 113 -0.52 11.06 -5.97
CA ASP A 113 -1.36 9.98 -5.46
C ASP A 113 -2.63 10.52 -4.75
N ILE A 114 -2.54 11.69 -4.11
CA ILE A 114 -3.67 12.36 -3.47
C ILE A 114 -4.73 12.73 -4.52
N ARG A 115 -4.32 13.38 -5.61
CA ARG A 115 -5.23 13.79 -6.69
C ARG A 115 -5.88 12.59 -7.36
N ARG A 116 -5.10 11.55 -7.65
CA ARG A 116 -5.60 10.29 -8.22
C ARG A 116 -6.61 9.60 -7.30
N ALA A 117 -6.40 9.62 -5.99
CA ALA A 117 -7.36 9.09 -5.03
C ALA A 117 -8.68 9.86 -5.03
N ILE A 118 -8.62 11.19 -5.10
CA ILE A 118 -9.81 12.03 -5.16
C ILE A 118 -10.58 11.79 -6.47
N GLU A 119 -9.89 11.66 -7.59
CA GLU A 119 -10.48 11.30 -8.89
C GLU A 119 -11.16 9.93 -8.81
N ALA A 120 -10.52 8.94 -8.17
CA ALA A 120 -11.08 7.60 -7.97
C ALA A 120 -12.33 7.60 -7.07
N MET A 121 -12.47 8.55 -6.16
CA MET A 121 -13.68 8.76 -5.37
C MET A 121 -14.86 9.36 -6.18
N GLY A 122 -14.61 9.87 -7.37
CA GLY A 122 -15.58 10.59 -8.19
C GLY A 122 -15.46 12.11 -8.13
N GLY A 123 -14.31 12.62 -7.72
CA GLY A 123 -13.94 14.03 -7.75
C GLY A 123 -13.97 14.74 -6.38
N PRO A 124 -13.57 16.04 -6.35
CA PRO A 124 -13.41 16.83 -5.13
C PRO A 124 -14.66 16.92 -4.26
N SER A 125 -15.84 17.03 -4.86
CA SER A 125 -17.11 17.11 -4.12
C SER A 125 -17.36 15.91 -3.20
N ARG A 126 -16.72 14.76 -3.45
CA ARG A 126 -16.83 13.56 -2.61
C ARG A 126 -16.00 13.61 -1.33
N LEU A 127 -15.16 14.63 -1.15
CA LEU A 127 -14.46 14.89 0.11
C LEU A 127 -15.42 15.32 1.24
N ILE A 128 -16.62 15.77 0.89
CA ILE A 128 -17.70 16.06 1.82
C ILE A 128 -18.82 15.05 1.55
N ALA A 129 -19.37 14.50 2.61
CA ALA A 129 -20.52 13.61 2.57
C ALA A 129 -21.67 14.21 3.38
N THR A 130 -22.88 13.83 3.05
CA THR A 130 -24.09 14.21 3.78
C THR A 130 -24.58 13.04 4.63
N GLY A 131 -25.01 13.32 5.84
CA GLY A 131 -25.64 12.36 6.73
C GLY A 131 -26.94 12.91 7.28
N GLU A 132 -27.81 12.03 7.75
CA GLU A 132 -29.06 12.40 8.40
C GLU A 132 -29.02 11.96 9.87
N ARG A 133 -29.53 12.81 10.75
CA ARG A 133 -29.69 12.49 12.16
C ARG A 133 -31.15 12.70 12.57
N THR A 134 -31.76 11.65 13.08
CA THR A 134 -33.08 11.72 13.68
C THR A 134 -32.96 12.05 15.16
N PHE A 135 -33.67 13.07 15.62
CA PHE A 135 -33.76 13.49 17.00
C PHE A 135 -34.88 12.79 17.73
N GLY A 136 -34.89 12.84 19.07
CA GLY A 136 -35.91 12.17 19.87
C GLY A 136 -37.32 12.70 19.70
N ASP A 137 -37.52 13.89 19.12
CA ASP A 137 -38.78 14.48 18.70
C ASP A 137 -39.24 14.04 17.29
N GLY A 138 -38.51 13.14 16.62
CA GLY A 138 -38.80 12.68 15.26
C GLY A 138 -38.28 13.61 14.16
N THR A 139 -37.64 14.75 14.51
CA THR A 139 -37.09 15.66 13.50
C THR A 139 -35.87 15.03 12.86
N VAL A 140 -35.79 15.06 11.52
CA VAL A 140 -34.60 14.65 10.74
C VAL A 140 -33.85 15.89 10.28
N LYS A 141 -32.58 15.98 10.60
CA LYS A 141 -31.69 17.03 10.09
C LYS A 141 -30.57 16.42 9.26
N THR A 142 -30.34 17.02 8.10
CA THR A 142 -29.19 16.70 7.24
C THR A 142 -27.99 17.53 7.71
N TYR A 143 -26.81 16.92 7.72
CA TYR A 143 -25.55 17.59 8.04
C TYR A 143 -24.47 17.14 7.08
N GLU A 144 -23.50 18.00 6.85
CA GLU A 144 -22.30 17.71 6.05
C GLU A 144 -21.16 17.33 6.98
N TYR A 145 -20.32 16.37 6.52
CA TYR A 145 -19.13 15.96 7.23
C TYR A 145 -18.02 15.58 6.25
N TYR A 146 -16.79 15.65 6.73
CA TYR A 146 -15.62 15.23 5.95
C TYR A 146 -15.60 13.73 5.73
N ASN A 147 -15.54 13.30 4.47
CA ASN A 147 -15.54 11.89 4.07
C ASN A 147 -14.13 11.27 4.15
N TYR A 148 -13.60 11.18 5.37
CA TYR A 148 -12.28 10.58 5.59
C TYR A 148 -12.22 9.10 5.15
N ASP A 149 -13.23 8.31 5.45
CA ASP A 149 -13.22 6.86 5.16
C ASP A 149 -13.22 6.58 3.65
N GLY A 150 -13.99 7.37 2.88
CA GLY A 150 -13.96 7.31 1.42
C GLY A 150 -12.58 7.68 0.86
N PHE A 151 -12.00 8.77 1.35
CA PHE A 151 -10.65 9.20 0.96
C PHE A 151 -9.59 8.15 1.32
N LYS A 152 -9.61 7.64 2.56
CA LYS A 152 -8.69 6.61 3.04
C LYS A 152 -8.71 5.38 2.14
N SER A 153 -9.89 4.85 1.83
CA SER A 153 -10.07 3.66 0.99
C SER A 153 -9.51 3.88 -0.43
N ALA A 154 -9.83 5.02 -1.04
CA ALA A 154 -9.34 5.37 -2.37
C ALA A 154 -7.81 5.56 -2.39
N TYR A 155 -7.27 6.30 -1.41
CA TYR A 155 -5.84 6.58 -1.33
C TYR A 155 -5.01 5.32 -1.06
N GLU A 156 -5.49 4.44 -0.18
CA GLU A 156 -4.87 3.14 0.06
C GLU A 156 -4.80 2.30 -1.22
N THR A 157 -5.86 2.29 -2.02
CA THR A 157 -5.90 1.61 -3.31
C THR A 157 -4.84 2.17 -4.28
N ILE A 158 -4.70 3.50 -4.35
CA ILE A 158 -3.69 4.16 -5.20
C ILE A 158 -2.26 3.82 -4.74
N ILE A 159 -1.98 3.84 -3.43
CA ILE A 159 -0.68 3.44 -2.89
C ILE A 159 -0.32 2.01 -3.30
N ARG A 160 -1.26 1.08 -3.20
CA ARG A 160 -1.07 -0.32 -3.58
C ARG A 160 -0.77 -0.47 -5.07
N GLN A 161 -1.51 0.23 -5.94
CA GLN A 161 -1.30 0.23 -7.39
C GLN A 161 0.07 0.82 -7.78
N THR A 162 0.42 1.96 -7.22
CA THR A 162 1.70 2.64 -7.49
C THR A 162 2.89 1.78 -7.05
N SER A 163 2.78 1.11 -5.91
CA SER A 163 3.82 0.20 -5.43
C SER A 163 3.98 -1.02 -6.34
N ALA A 164 2.89 -1.57 -6.86
CA ALA A 164 2.93 -2.69 -7.81
C ALA A 164 3.62 -2.31 -9.13
N LEU A 165 3.36 -1.12 -9.66
CA LEU A 165 3.99 -0.61 -10.87
C LEU A 165 5.51 -0.39 -10.69
N ASN A 166 5.94 0.06 -9.49
CA ASN A 166 7.34 0.29 -9.19
C ASN A 166 8.14 -0.99 -8.88
N SER A 167 7.47 -2.08 -8.57
CA SER A 167 8.07 -3.40 -8.31
C SER A 167 8.15 -4.29 -9.55
N GLY A 168 7.57 -3.89 -10.69
CA GLY A 168 7.72 -4.57 -11.97
C GLY A 168 9.18 -4.56 -12.47
N PRO A 169 9.59 -5.52 -13.32
CA PRO A 169 10.93 -5.54 -13.86
C PRO A 169 11.18 -4.22 -14.60
N ARG A 170 12.09 -3.40 -14.08
CA ARG A 170 12.59 -2.23 -14.82
C ARG A 170 13.12 -2.76 -16.14
N LYS A 171 12.50 -2.41 -17.27
CA LYS A 171 13.12 -2.63 -18.59
C LYS A 171 14.51 -2.04 -18.49
N ALA A 172 15.53 -2.92 -18.58
CA ALA A 172 16.90 -2.48 -18.66
C ALA A 172 16.99 -1.56 -19.87
N VAL A 173 17.17 -0.27 -19.61
CA VAL A 173 17.58 0.68 -20.63
C VAL A 173 19.01 0.28 -20.96
N GLY A 174 19.16 -0.53 -22.01
CA GLY A 174 20.47 -0.91 -22.52
C GLY A 174 21.26 0.37 -22.81
N PRO A 175 22.56 0.43 -22.45
CA PRO A 175 23.38 1.56 -22.81
C PRO A 175 23.40 1.63 -24.33
N GLY A 176 22.90 2.74 -24.88
CA GLY A 176 22.97 3.03 -26.29
C GLY A 176 24.43 3.02 -26.73
N MET A 177 24.87 1.97 -27.40
CA MET A 177 26.14 1.96 -28.11
C MET A 177 26.09 3.05 -29.18
N LYS A 178 26.78 4.15 -28.94
CA LYS A 178 27.16 5.08 -29.97
C LYS A 178 28.13 4.35 -30.89
N GLN A 179 27.69 3.98 -32.09
CA GLN A 179 28.60 3.63 -33.17
C GLN A 179 29.43 4.87 -33.51
N ILE A 180 30.71 4.79 -33.17
CA ILE A 180 31.71 5.73 -33.67
C ILE A 180 32.03 5.24 -35.08
N GLY A 181 31.47 5.92 -36.09
CA GLY A 181 31.81 5.71 -37.48
C GLY A 181 33.24 6.18 -37.74
N GLY A 182 34.16 5.24 -37.95
CA GLY A 182 35.48 5.52 -38.52
C GLY A 182 35.29 5.86 -40.01
N LYS A 183 35.79 7.07 -40.40
CA LYS A 183 36.11 7.40 -41.80
C LYS A 183 37.58 7.11 -41.99
N THR A 184 37.89 6.29 -42.92
CA THR A 184 39.10 6.31 -43.73
C THR A 184 38.78 6.76 -45.12
#